data_c81e3cdec4ebcb7eeeb99ec881055465
#
_entry.id   c81e3cdec4ebcb7eeeb99ec881055465
#
_cell.length_a   1.000
_cell.length_b   1.000
_cell.length_c   1.000
_cell.angle_alpha   90.00
_cell.angle_beta   90.00
_cell.angle_gamma   90.00
#
_symmetry.space_group_name_H-M   'P 1'
#
loop_
_entity.id
_entity.type
_entity.pdbx_description
1 polymer ?
#
loop_
_entity_poly.entity_id
_entity_poly.type
_entity_poly.pdbx_seq_one_letter_code
_entity_poly.pdbx_strand_id
1 'polypeptide(L)'
;SGRVQPEVEVTISPDVSGEIVELPVREGDRVEKGQLLARIRPDFYEAQVQQAEAGVAQARATLKQREADLLRAEAEFKRQKALYEKQAISASDFEAARTQYEVARAALEAARYAVESAEAQLREAREQLAKTIIYAPMSGIVSKLDVELGERVVGTSQMAGTEMMRIARLDQMEMEVEVNENDVVNVSVGDTATIHIDAYPERTFRGVVTEIANSARITSQGTQEQVTNFPVKVRILGTVALPEATPSPVARAEEVPASAELLPPLRPGMSGTVDIYTKTVFDAVAVPIQAVTVRDFNRVRPEGETAPADTASNPLALKEDLRKVVFLVENGKAKMVEVETGISDDTHIEITAGLQGGETVIIGPYRAVSQTLRPGMAVRIQQPGRGRRIMATV
;
A
#
# COMPACT_ATOMS: atom_id res chain seq x y z
N SER A 1 -3.09 1.16 -16.30
CA SER A 1 -2.98 2.58 -15.97
C SER A 1 -3.15 2.78 -14.46
N GLY A 2 -2.59 3.85 -13.90
CA GLY A 2 -2.62 4.10 -12.47
C GLY A 2 -2.27 5.53 -12.10
N ARG A 3 -2.06 5.75 -10.78
CA ARG A 3 -1.71 7.06 -10.23
C ARG A 3 -0.47 6.96 -9.36
N VAL A 4 0.33 8.01 -9.43
CA VAL A 4 1.50 8.18 -8.58
C VAL A 4 1.05 8.63 -7.20
N GLN A 5 1.54 7.96 -6.16
CA GLN A 5 1.28 8.28 -4.76
C GLN A 5 2.57 8.16 -3.94
N PRO A 6 2.66 8.80 -2.78
CA PRO A 6 3.78 8.60 -1.88
C PRO A 6 3.71 7.19 -1.27
N GLU A 7 4.85 6.55 -1.03
CA GLU A 7 4.90 5.24 -0.38
C GLU A 7 4.34 5.30 1.05
N VAL A 8 4.56 6.43 1.74
CA VAL A 8 4.03 6.66 3.10
C VAL A 8 3.30 7.99 3.14
N GLU A 9 2.02 7.94 3.44
CA GLU A 9 1.17 9.10 3.70
C GLU A 9 0.41 8.89 5.00
N VAL A 10 0.36 9.91 5.85
CA VAL A 10 -0.37 9.89 7.11
C VAL A 10 -1.37 11.03 7.13
N THR A 11 -2.64 10.69 7.31
CA THR A 11 -3.71 11.65 7.55
C THR A 11 -3.71 12.07 9.01
N ILE A 12 -3.70 13.36 9.26
CA ILE A 12 -3.73 13.95 10.61
C ILE A 12 -5.15 14.41 10.89
N SER A 13 -5.72 13.83 11.94
CA SER A 13 -7.04 14.21 12.47
C SER A 13 -6.90 14.55 13.96
N PRO A 14 -7.71 15.48 14.50
CA PRO A 14 -7.64 15.83 15.91
C PRO A 14 -8.31 14.77 16.77
N ASP A 15 -7.76 14.50 17.94
CA ASP A 15 -8.38 13.63 18.95
C ASP A 15 -9.42 14.36 19.79
N VAL A 16 -9.38 15.70 19.78
CA VAL A 16 -10.24 16.57 20.60
C VAL A 16 -10.88 17.65 19.73
N SER A 17 -12.07 18.09 20.12
CA SER A 17 -12.85 19.10 19.37
C SER A 17 -12.55 20.50 19.85
N GLY A 18 -12.46 21.47 18.94
CA GLY A 18 -12.26 22.87 19.29
C GLY A 18 -11.93 23.73 18.09
N GLU A 19 -11.65 25.00 18.34
CA GLU A 19 -11.24 25.97 17.33
C GLU A 19 -9.70 25.98 17.19
N ILE A 20 -9.21 26.04 15.97
CA ILE A 20 -7.77 26.14 15.69
C ILE A 20 -7.30 27.55 15.99
N VAL A 21 -6.45 27.70 16.98
CA VAL A 21 -5.89 29.02 17.39
C VAL A 21 -4.47 29.26 16.84
N GLU A 22 -3.79 28.21 16.41
CA GLU A 22 -2.46 28.31 15.84
C GLU A 22 -2.28 27.24 14.75
N LEU A 23 -1.81 27.67 13.58
CA LEU A 23 -1.57 26.80 12.41
C LEU A 23 -0.32 27.33 11.70
N PRO A 24 0.88 26.96 12.18
CA PRO A 24 2.16 27.51 11.66
C PRO A 24 2.61 26.90 10.33
N VAL A 25 1.88 25.91 9.80
CA VAL A 25 2.25 25.16 8.60
C VAL A 25 1.32 25.50 7.44
N ARG A 26 1.84 25.37 6.21
CA ARG A 26 1.11 25.55 4.95
C ARG A 26 1.26 24.33 4.07
N GLU A 27 0.38 24.20 3.09
CA GLU A 27 0.53 23.16 2.07
C GLU A 27 1.85 23.34 1.30
N GLY A 28 2.60 22.25 1.18
CA GLY A 28 3.94 22.23 0.59
C GLY A 28 5.08 22.43 1.58
N ASP A 29 4.83 22.80 2.84
CA ASP A 29 5.88 22.97 3.85
C ASP A 29 6.50 21.63 4.26
N ARG A 30 7.82 21.65 4.47
CA ARG A 30 8.54 20.52 5.05
C ARG A 30 8.42 20.54 6.57
N VAL A 31 8.06 19.42 7.15
CA VAL A 31 7.90 19.23 8.59
C VAL A 31 8.78 18.12 9.10
N GLU A 32 9.29 18.28 10.32
CA GLU A 32 10.07 17.28 11.04
C GLU A 32 9.20 16.55 12.04
N LYS A 33 9.53 15.29 12.35
CA LYS A 33 8.85 14.54 13.41
C LYS A 33 8.90 15.28 14.75
N GLY A 34 7.73 15.49 15.37
CA GLY A 34 7.58 16.23 16.62
C GLY A 34 7.43 17.75 16.44
N GLN A 35 7.43 18.27 15.21
CA GLN A 35 7.14 19.68 14.95
C GLN A 35 5.66 20.00 15.19
N LEU A 36 5.38 21.20 15.72
CA LEU A 36 4.02 21.70 15.94
C LEU A 36 3.31 21.91 14.57
N LEU A 37 2.16 21.26 14.42
CA LEU A 37 1.32 21.40 13.23
C LEU A 37 0.13 22.32 13.46
N ALA A 38 -0.57 22.12 14.58
CA ALA A 38 -1.72 22.92 14.92
C ALA A 38 -1.93 22.93 16.43
N ARG A 39 -2.60 23.97 16.94
CA ARG A 39 -3.06 24.06 18.32
C ARG A 39 -4.54 24.36 18.35
N ILE A 40 -5.28 23.53 19.06
CA ILE A 40 -6.70 23.72 19.35
C ILE A 40 -6.81 24.55 20.63
N ARG A 41 -7.86 25.38 20.72
CA ARG A 41 -8.12 26.25 21.88
C ARG A 41 -8.17 25.44 23.19
N PRO A 42 -7.27 25.69 24.15
CA PRO A 42 -7.11 24.84 25.32
C PRO A 42 -8.02 25.19 26.50
N ASP A 43 -8.67 26.38 26.51
CA ASP A 43 -9.34 26.99 27.68
C ASP A 43 -10.28 26.00 28.41
N PHE A 44 -11.07 25.25 27.64
CA PHE A 44 -11.99 24.25 28.21
C PHE A 44 -11.25 23.09 28.89
N TYR A 45 -10.19 22.60 28.27
CA TYR A 45 -9.39 21.48 28.77
C TYR A 45 -8.55 21.90 29.97
N GLU A 46 -8.04 23.15 29.99
CA GLU A 46 -7.36 23.73 31.15
C GLU A 46 -8.28 23.84 32.36
N ALA A 47 -9.53 24.27 32.15
CA ALA A 47 -10.54 24.31 33.21
C ALA A 47 -10.85 22.90 33.76
N GLN A 48 -10.89 21.87 32.90
CA GLN A 48 -11.07 20.48 33.36
C GLN A 48 -9.87 19.99 34.18
N VAL A 49 -8.64 20.32 33.80
CA VAL A 49 -7.45 20.01 34.58
C VAL A 49 -7.50 20.67 35.97
N GLN A 50 -7.86 21.96 36.03
CA GLN A 50 -8.00 22.68 37.30
C GLN A 50 -9.09 22.05 38.18
N GLN A 51 -10.19 21.63 37.63
CA GLN A 51 -11.28 20.94 38.35
C GLN A 51 -10.79 19.60 38.91
N ALA A 52 -10.07 18.81 38.12
CA ALA A 52 -9.52 17.53 38.57
C ALA A 52 -8.44 17.72 39.63
N GLU A 53 -7.57 18.75 39.54
CA GLU A 53 -6.60 19.12 40.56
C GLU A 53 -7.26 19.47 41.91
N ALA A 54 -8.35 20.22 41.89
CA ALA A 54 -9.14 20.51 43.08
C ALA A 54 -9.74 19.22 43.67
N GLY A 55 -10.18 18.26 42.83
CA GLY A 55 -10.63 16.94 43.30
C GLY A 55 -9.55 16.14 44.02
N VAL A 56 -8.33 16.13 43.48
CA VAL A 56 -7.19 15.48 44.12
C VAL A 56 -6.86 16.16 45.47
N ALA A 57 -6.88 17.50 45.54
CA ALA A 57 -6.65 18.22 46.78
C ALA A 57 -7.69 17.88 47.85
N GLN A 58 -8.97 17.76 47.48
CA GLN A 58 -10.05 17.36 48.37
C GLN A 58 -9.85 15.91 48.88
N ALA A 59 -9.52 14.98 48.00
CA ALA A 59 -9.28 13.58 48.37
C ALA A 59 -8.08 13.46 49.33
N ARG A 60 -7.00 14.22 49.09
CA ARG A 60 -5.84 14.27 49.94
C ARG A 60 -6.14 14.87 51.32
N ALA A 61 -7.00 15.90 51.40
CA ALA A 61 -7.45 16.47 52.67
C ALA A 61 -8.22 15.41 53.48
N THR A 62 -9.12 14.66 52.84
CA THR A 62 -9.85 13.56 53.45
C THR A 62 -8.89 12.47 53.95
N LEU A 63 -7.89 12.08 53.14
CA LEU A 63 -6.87 11.13 53.53
C LEU A 63 -6.16 11.57 54.82
N LYS A 64 -5.74 12.84 54.92
CA LYS A 64 -5.09 13.39 56.13
C LYS A 64 -6.00 13.33 57.36
N GLN A 65 -7.29 13.57 57.17
CA GLN A 65 -8.25 13.43 58.25
C GLN A 65 -8.32 11.97 58.74
N ARG A 66 -8.40 11.00 57.82
CA ARG A 66 -8.42 9.56 58.19
C ARG A 66 -7.11 9.07 58.79
N GLU A 67 -5.96 9.62 58.40
CA GLU A 67 -4.68 9.37 59.05
C GLU A 67 -4.71 9.81 60.52
N ALA A 68 -5.26 11.00 60.81
CA ALA A 68 -5.40 11.51 62.20
C ALA A 68 -6.40 10.66 63.01
N ASP A 69 -7.52 10.22 62.41
CA ASP A 69 -8.49 9.36 63.08
C ASP A 69 -7.89 7.99 63.41
N LEU A 70 -7.14 7.39 62.49
CA LEU A 70 -6.41 6.13 62.74
C LEU A 70 -5.42 6.28 63.87
N LEU A 71 -4.59 7.36 63.90
CA LEU A 71 -3.62 7.60 64.93
C LEU A 71 -4.29 7.68 66.32
N ARG A 72 -5.49 8.34 66.41
CA ARG A 72 -6.26 8.40 67.64
C ARG A 72 -6.79 7.02 68.05
N ALA A 73 -7.36 6.25 67.12
CA ALA A 73 -7.88 4.91 67.38
C ALA A 73 -6.76 3.93 67.80
N GLU A 74 -5.59 4.03 67.15
CA GLU A 74 -4.41 3.23 67.47
C GLU A 74 -3.89 3.51 68.89
N ALA A 75 -3.82 4.79 69.25
CA ALA A 75 -3.40 5.18 70.62
C ALA A 75 -4.36 4.65 71.70
N GLU A 76 -5.69 4.70 71.42
CA GLU A 76 -6.72 4.15 72.33
C GLU A 76 -6.62 2.61 72.41
N PHE A 77 -6.51 1.93 71.29
CA PHE A 77 -6.33 0.47 71.20
C PHE A 77 -5.08 0.02 72.00
N LYS A 78 -3.92 0.70 71.82
CA LYS A 78 -2.72 0.41 72.60
C LYS A 78 -2.94 0.56 74.11
N ARG A 79 -3.66 1.61 74.49
CA ARG A 79 -3.97 1.86 75.91
C ARG A 79 -4.86 0.77 76.52
N GLN A 80 -6.00 0.44 75.79
CA GLN A 80 -6.91 -0.59 76.26
C GLN A 80 -6.26 -1.99 76.23
N LYS A 81 -5.37 -2.26 75.31
CA LYS A 81 -4.58 -3.51 75.28
C LYS A 81 -3.73 -3.66 76.51
N ALA A 82 -2.99 -2.60 76.97
CA ALA A 82 -2.16 -2.61 78.13
C ALA A 82 -2.98 -2.77 79.41
N LEU A 83 -4.21 -2.24 79.50
CA LEU A 83 -5.13 -2.41 80.61
C LEU A 83 -5.72 -3.83 80.67
N TYR A 84 -6.05 -4.38 79.55
CA TYR A 84 -6.56 -5.75 79.42
C TYR A 84 -5.54 -6.82 79.83
N GLU A 85 -4.29 -6.64 79.42
CA GLU A 85 -3.14 -7.47 79.86
C GLU A 85 -2.95 -7.44 81.38
N LYS A 86 -3.29 -6.33 82.05
CA LYS A 86 -3.30 -6.16 83.50
C LYS A 86 -4.62 -6.60 84.16
N GLN A 87 -5.57 -7.18 83.40
CA GLN A 87 -6.89 -7.55 83.91
C GLN A 87 -7.71 -6.39 84.50
N ALA A 88 -7.48 -5.16 84.02
CA ALA A 88 -8.11 -3.95 84.58
C ALA A 88 -9.38 -3.53 83.80
N ILE A 89 -9.68 -4.17 82.70
CA ILE A 89 -10.91 -3.94 81.79
C ILE A 89 -11.53 -5.24 81.41
N SER A 90 -12.82 -5.17 80.94
CA SER A 90 -13.56 -6.32 80.41
C SER A 90 -13.09 -6.72 79.01
N ALA A 91 -13.29 -7.97 78.60
CA ALA A 91 -13.06 -8.45 77.26
C ALA A 91 -13.89 -7.68 76.23
N SER A 92 -15.12 -7.27 76.59
CA SER A 92 -16.01 -6.48 75.72
C SER A 92 -15.43 -5.12 75.40
N ASP A 93 -14.85 -4.41 76.37
CA ASP A 93 -14.24 -3.09 76.19
C ASP A 93 -12.98 -3.16 75.29
N PHE A 94 -12.19 -4.22 75.50
CA PHE A 94 -11.02 -4.46 74.61
C PHE A 94 -11.44 -4.77 73.16
N GLU A 95 -12.44 -5.63 72.92
CA GLU A 95 -12.92 -5.92 71.59
C GLU A 95 -13.56 -4.70 70.92
N ALA A 96 -14.25 -3.83 71.70
CA ALA A 96 -14.77 -2.56 71.18
C ALA A 96 -13.63 -1.62 70.70
N ALA A 97 -12.55 -1.50 71.43
CA ALA A 97 -11.39 -0.70 71.04
C ALA A 97 -10.67 -1.29 69.82
N ARG A 98 -10.56 -2.62 69.75
CA ARG A 98 -9.99 -3.33 68.59
C ARG A 98 -10.81 -3.09 67.32
N THR A 99 -12.14 -3.26 67.42
CA THR A 99 -13.05 -3.03 66.31
C THR A 99 -12.93 -1.58 65.80
N GLN A 100 -12.89 -0.60 66.70
CA GLN A 100 -12.72 0.82 66.34
C GLN A 100 -11.42 1.07 65.64
N TYR A 101 -10.31 0.44 66.01
CA TYR A 101 -9.03 0.51 65.32
C TYR A 101 -9.10 -0.09 63.91
N GLU A 102 -9.68 -1.29 63.77
CA GLU A 102 -9.81 -1.91 62.46
C GLU A 102 -10.73 -1.12 61.50
N VAL A 103 -11.84 -0.53 62.02
CA VAL A 103 -12.67 0.38 61.23
C VAL A 103 -11.90 1.61 60.77
N ALA A 104 -11.13 2.25 61.67
CA ALA A 104 -10.32 3.41 61.29
C ALA A 104 -9.24 3.06 60.23
N ARG A 105 -8.63 1.85 60.35
CA ARG A 105 -7.68 1.36 59.38
C ARG A 105 -8.32 1.12 58.01
N ALA A 106 -9.48 0.48 57.97
CA ALA A 106 -10.22 0.27 56.71
C ALA A 106 -10.66 1.61 56.09
N ALA A 107 -11.08 2.59 56.90
CA ALA A 107 -11.41 3.93 56.44
C ALA A 107 -10.21 4.69 55.83
N LEU A 108 -9.01 4.50 56.41
CA LEU A 108 -7.80 5.05 55.81
C LEU A 108 -7.47 4.42 54.44
N GLU A 109 -7.59 3.10 54.35
CA GLU A 109 -7.34 2.38 53.10
C GLU A 109 -8.32 2.82 52.00
N ALA A 110 -9.60 2.95 52.32
CA ALA A 110 -10.61 3.50 51.43
C ALA A 110 -10.27 4.92 50.96
N ALA A 111 -9.77 5.79 51.89
CA ALA A 111 -9.35 7.14 51.54
C ALA A 111 -8.13 7.18 50.60
N ARG A 112 -7.19 6.20 50.72
CA ARG A 112 -6.06 6.04 49.80
C ARG A 112 -6.53 5.73 48.40
N TYR A 113 -7.45 4.78 48.25
CA TYR A 113 -8.03 4.46 46.94
C TYR A 113 -8.82 5.64 46.35
N ALA A 114 -9.46 6.45 47.17
CA ALA A 114 -10.12 7.67 46.71
C ALA A 114 -9.12 8.69 46.13
N VAL A 115 -7.93 8.83 46.75
CA VAL A 115 -6.87 9.68 46.18
C VAL A 115 -6.35 9.13 44.87
N GLU A 116 -6.11 7.82 44.76
CA GLU A 116 -5.67 7.15 43.55
C GLU A 116 -6.67 7.33 42.38
N SER A 117 -7.97 7.19 42.71
CA SER A 117 -9.04 7.46 41.73
C SER A 117 -9.06 8.91 41.24
N ALA A 118 -8.92 9.88 42.15
CA ALA A 118 -8.86 11.29 41.77
C ALA A 118 -7.61 11.64 40.98
N GLU A 119 -6.46 11.02 41.28
CA GLU A 119 -5.23 11.18 40.51
C GLU A 119 -5.36 10.54 39.10
N ALA A 120 -6.10 9.44 38.95
CA ALA A 120 -6.42 8.88 37.64
C ALA A 120 -7.25 9.84 36.78
N GLN A 121 -8.27 10.49 37.37
CA GLN A 121 -9.07 11.51 36.69
C GLN A 121 -8.22 12.73 36.26
N LEU A 122 -7.28 13.14 37.10
CA LEU A 122 -6.35 14.22 36.76
C LEU A 122 -5.44 13.84 35.59
N ARG A 123 -4.93 12.60 35.56
CA ARG A 123 -4.14 12.13 34.42
C ARG A 123 -4.94 12.16 33.13
N GLU A 124 -6.19 11.67 33.15
CA GLU A 124 -7.09 11.74 32.00
C GLU A 124 -7.32 13.17 31.50
N ALA A 125 -7.62 14.11 32.39
CA ALA A 125 -7.81 15.52 32.01
C ALA A 125 -6.53 16.12 31.39
N ARG A 126 -5.34 15.79 31.92
CA ARG A 126 -4.06 16.24 31.37
C ARG A 126 -3.76 15.62 29.99
N GLU A 127 -4.11 14.37 29.78
CA GLU A 127 -3.99 13.73 28.46
C GLU A 127 -4.89 14.42 27.42
N GLN A 128 -6.12 14.76 27.79
CA GLN A 128 -7.02 15.50 26.91
C GLN A 128 -6.47 16.90 26.59
N LEU A 129 -5.90 17.61 27.56
CA LEU A 129 -5.21 18.87 27.33
C LEU A 129 -3.99 18.71 26.42
N ALA A 130 -3.19 17.67 26.61
CA ALA A 130 -2.03 17.40 25.75
C ALA A 130 -2.44 17.15 24.28
N LYS A 131 -3.60 16.54 24.04
CA LYS A 131 -4.16 16.30 22.72
C LYS A 131 -4.66 17.55 21.99
N THR A 132 -4.72 18.71 22.65
CA THR A 132 -5.01 20.00 21.99
C THR A 132 -3.83 20.50 21.16
N ILE A 133 -2.63 19.97 21.35
CA ILE A 133 -1.43 20.31 20.59
C ILE A 133 -1.12 19.14 19.67
N ILE A 134 -1.17 19.40 18.36
CA ILE A 134 -0.99 18.37 17.33
C ILE A 134 0.40 18.49 16.76
N TYR A 135 1.15 17.39 16.86
CA TYR A 135 2.51 17.27 16.37
C TYR A 135 2.63 16.33 15.17
N ALA A 136 3.62 16.56 14.32
CA ALA A 136 3.93 15.69 13.21
C ALA A 136 4.40 14.29 13.71
N PRO A 137 3.75 13.20 13.31
CA PRO A 137 4.13 11.83 13.70
C PRO A 137 5.39 11.37 12.98
N MET A 138 5.67 11.96 11.82
CA MET A 138 6.82 11.63 10.96
C MET A 138 7.34 12.90 10.26
N SER A 139 8.59 12.83 9.79
CA SER A 139 9.12 13.87 8.91
C SER A 139 8.60 13.66 7.49
N GLY A 140 8.25 14.76 6.79
CA GLY A 140 7.68 14.71 5.45
C GLY A 140 7.33 16.10 4.93
N ILE A 141 6.43 16.15 3.96
CA ILE A 141 5.89 17.38 3.38
C ILE A 141 4.38 17.36 3.57
N VAL A 142 3.79 18.50 3.91
CA VAL A 142 2.33 18.66 3.97
C VAL A 142 1.79 18.58 2.54
N SER A 143 1.22 17.42 2.18
CA SER A 143 0.70 17.16 0.82
C SER A 143 -0.65 17.83 0.59
N LYS A 144 -1.44 18.00 1.68
CA LYS A 144 -2.76 18.62 1.65
C LYS A 144 -3.05 19.26 3.00
N LEU A 145 -3.71 20.42 2.98
CA LEU A 145 -4.19 21.14 4.17
C LEU A 145 -5.68 21.45 3.98
N ASP A 146 -6.53 20.78 4.76
CA ASP A 146 -7.99 20.85 4.63
C ASP A 146 -8.67 21.79 5.64
N VAL A 147 -7.87 22.47 6.49
CA VAL A 147 -8.38 23.34 7.55
C VAL A 147 -7.73 24.71 7.55
N GLU A 148 -8.43 25.71 8.10
CA GLU A 148 -7.96 27.09 8.21
C GLU A 148 -7.86 27.55 9.67
N LEU A 149 -7.04 28.59 9.90
CA LEU A 149 -6.95 29.23 11.22
C LEU A 149 -8.31 29.82 11.63
N GLY A 150 -8.77 29.50 12.85
CA GLY A 150 -10.09 29.91 13.36
C GLY A 150 -11.22 28.93 13.04
N GLU A 151 -10.96 27.91 12.23
CA GLU A 151 -11.94 26.85 11.94
C GLU A 151 -12.16 25.94 13.15
N ARG A 152 -13.38 25.41 13.25
CA ARG A 152 -13.75 24.47 14.31
C ARG A 152 -13.67 23.04 13.81
N VAL A 153 -12.78 22.28 14.42
CA VAL A 153 -12.58 20.85 14.12
C VAL A 153 -13.29 19.96 15.14
N VAL A 154 -13.67 18.79 14.69
CA VAL A 154 -14.32 17.77 15.53
C VAL A 154 -13.42 16.57 15.64
N GLY A 155 -12.94 16.29 16.86
CA GLY A 155 -12.21 15.09 17.22
C GLY A 155 -13.14 14.16 17.99
N THR A 156 -13.31 12.93 17.54
CA THR A 156 -14.08 11.90 18.25
C THR A 156 -13.41 10.55 18.16
N SER A 157 -13.48 9.80 19.26
CA SER A 157 -13.01 8.40 19.30
C SER A 157 -14.03 7.42 18.67
N GLN A 158 -15.24 7.89 18.30
CA GLN A 158 -16.36 7.04 17.87
C GLN A 158 -16.78 7.25 16.41
N MET A 159 -16.34 8.33 15.77
CA MET A 159 -16.65 8.66 14.37
C MET A 159 -15.38 9.17 13.69
N ALA A 160 -15.34 9.12 12.36
CA ALA A 160 -14.26 9.75 11.61
C ALA A 160 -14.21 11.25 11.97
N GLY A 161 -13.10 11.69 12.58
CA GLY A 161 -12.86 13.09 12.89
C GLY A 161 -12.66 13.93 11.63
N THR A 162 -12.60 15.26 11.78
CA THR A 162 -12.25 16.17 10.69
C THR A 162 -10.83 15.85 10.21
N GLU A 163 -10.65 15.56 8.93
CA GLU A 163 -9.34 15.45 8.32
C GLU A 163 -8.73 16.86 8.26
N MET A 164 -7.60 17.08 8.95
CA MET A 164 -6.97 18.40 9.02
C MET A 164 -5.94 18.59 7.93
N MET A 165 -5.05 17.64 7.79
CA MET A 165 -3.97 17.67 6.81
C MET A 165 -3.40 16.28 6.54
N ARG A 166 -2.64 16.15 5.46
CA ARG A 166 -1.88 14.95 5.12
C ARG A 166 -0.41 15.27 5.09
N ILE A 167 0.39 14.38 5.67
CA ILE A 167 1.85 14.45 5.61
C ILE A 167 2.33 13.27 4.79
N ALA A 168 3.06 13.54 3.72
CA ALA A 168 3.58 12.55 2.80
C ALA A 168 5.10 12.60 2.74
N ARG A 169 5.71 11.43 2.53
CA ARG A 169 7.13 11.33 2.25
C ARG A 169 7.33 11.24 0.73
N LEU A 170 7.79 12.34 0.13
CA LEU A 170 7.92 12.46 -1.33
C LEU A 170 9.27 11.97 -1.88
N ASP A 171 10.21 11.56 -1.03
CA ASP A 171 11.49 10.94 -1.40
C ASP A 171 11.32 9.54 -2.00
N GLN A 172 10.25 8.85 -1.63
CA GLN A 172 9.90 7.53 -2.11
C GLN A 172 8.48 7.56 -2.66
N MET A 173 8.37 7.38 -3.97
CA MET A 173 7.09 7.38 -4.68
C MET A 173 6.78 5.99 -5.23
N GLU A 174 5.53 5.64 -5.24
CA GLU A 174 5.01 4.43 -5.86
C GLU A 174 3.89 4.76 -6.84
N MET A 175 3.65 3.88 -7.76
CA MET A 175 2.50 3.95 -8.66
C MET A 175 1.53 2.82 -8.36
N GLU A 176 0.31 3.17 -7.96
CA GLU A 176 -0.78 2.21 -7.80
C GLU A 176 -1.47 2.02 -9.15
N VAL A 177 -1.43 0.81 -9.67
CA VAL A 177 -2.04 0.43 -10.96
C VAL A 177 -3.09 -0.64 -10.76
N GLU A 178 -4.14 -0.60 -11.57
CA GLU A 178 -5.18 -1.63 -11.59
C GLU A 178 -4.84 -2.66 -12.66
N VAL A 179 -4.65 -3.91 -12.23
CA VAL A 179 -4.35 -5.06 -13.09
C VAL A 179 -5.56 -5.99 -13.13
N ASN A 180 -5.90 -6.47 -14.33
CA ASN A 180 -7.03 -7.39 -14.52
C ASN A 180 -6.78 -8.75 -13.84
N GLU A 181 -7.84 -9.42 -13.41
CA GLU A 181 -7.80 -10.74 -12.75
C GLU A 181 -7.03 -11.80 -13.57
N ASN A 182 -7.14 -11.78 -14.90
CA ASN A 182 -6.45 -12.74 -15.75
C ASN A 182 -4.93 -12.53 -15.82
N ASP A 183 -4.48 -11.28 -15.63
CA ASP A 183 -3.09 -10.89 -15.76
C ASP A 183 -2.36 -10.90 -14.41
N VAL A 184 -3.06 -10.59 -13.31
CA VAL A 184 -2.47 -10.53 -11.97
C VAL A 184 -1.88 -11.86 -11.51
N VAL A 185 -2.41 -12.99 -12.00
CA VAL A 185 -1.92 -14.34 -11.68
C VAL A 185 -0.45 -14.52 -12.11
N ASN A 186 -0.03 -13.80 -13.15
CA ASN A 186 1.33 -13.87 -13.68
C ASN A 186 2.28 -12.85 -13.02
N VAL A 187 1.76 -11.87 -12.27
CA VAL A 187 2.57 -10.84 -11.61
C VAL A 187 3.07 -11.35 -10.27
N SER A 188 4.35 -11.12 -10.00
CA SER A 188 5.00 -11.49 -8.74
C SER A 188 5.66 -10.27 -8.08
N VAL A 189 5.69 -10.27 -6.74
CA VAL A 189 6.44 -9.26 -5.99
C VAL A 189 7.92 -9.39 -6.34
N GLY A 190 8.53 -8.27 -6.73
CA GLY A 190 9.91 -8.22 -7.21
C GLY A 190 10.04 -8.13 -8.73
N ASP A 191 8.95 -8.26 -9.49
CA ASP A 191 8.96 -8.06 -10.94
C ASP A 191 9.38 -6.63 -11.27
N THR A 192 10.22 -6.50 -12.30
CA THR A 192 10.63 -5.20 -12.82
C THR A 192 9.55 -4.60 -13.68
N ALA A 193 9.45 -3.27 -13.65
CA ALA A 193 8.48 -2.55 -14.44
C ALA A 193 9.07 -1.29 -15.07
N THR A 194 8.54 -0.92 -16.22
CA THR A 194 8.77 0.38 -16.85
C THR A 194 7.54 1.25 -16.67
N ILE A 195 7.76 2.46 -16.17
CA ILE A 195 6.69 3.40 -15.82
C ILE A 195 6.74 4.59 -16.78
N HIS A 196 5.61 4.87 -17.42
CA HIS A 196 5.40 6.01 -18.29
C HIS A 196 4.43 6.98 -17.60
N ILE A 197 4.93 8.15 -17.20
CA ILE A 197 4.12 9.19 -16.54
C ILE A 197 3.68 10.19 -17.60
N ASP A 198 2.38 10.47 -17.68
CA ASP A 198 1.81 11.34 -18.72
C ASP A 198 2.38 12.76 -18.72
N ALA A 199 2.79 13.25 -17.52
CA ALA A 199 3.42 14.54 -17.37
C ALA A 199 4.87 14.59 -17.94
N TYR A 200 5.51 13.45 -18.18
CA TYR A 200 6.88 13.34 -18.68
C TYR A 200 6.98 12.34 -19.85
N PRO A 201 6.38 12.63 -21.02
CA PRO A 201 6.25 11.67 -22.12
C PRO A 201 7.58 11.24 -22.74
N GLU A 202 8.64 12.05 -22.59
CA GLU A 202 9.97 11.73 -23.12
C GLU A 202 10.84 10.89 -22.16
N ARG A 203 10.34 10.62 -20.95
CA ARG A 203 11.09 9.89 -19.91
C ARG A 203 10.36 8.64 -19.47
N THR A 204 11.13 7.57 -19.35
CA THR A 204 10.68 6.31 -18.75
C THR A 204 11.32 6.12 -17.39
N PHE A 205 10.56 5.68 -16.42
CA PHE A 205 11.05 5.42 -15.07
C PHE A 205 11.08 3.91 -14.85
N ARG A 206 12.07 3.45 -14.11
CA ARG A 206 12.14 2.05 -13.71
C ARG A 206 11.41 1.86 -12.39
N GLY A 207 10.72 0.74 -12.26
CA GLY A 207 10.03 0.37 -11.04
C GLY A 207 10.19 -1.11 -10.69
N VAL A 208 9.81 -1.44 -9.48
CA VAL A 208 9.73 -2.82 -8.99
C VAL A 208 8.41 -3.00 -8.28
N VAL A 209 7.73 -4.12 -8.55
CA VAL A 209 6.49 -4.50 -7.86
C VAL A 209 6.78 -4.78 -6.39
N THR A 210 6.17 -4.00 -5.49
CA THR A 210 6.36 -4.13 -4.04
C THR A 210 5.21 -4.83 -3.35
N GLU A 211 3.98 -4.63 -3.85
CA GLU A 211 2.78 -5.17 -3.23
C GLU A 211 1.74 -5.52 -4.28
N ILE A 212 1.04 -6.63 -4.08
CA ILE A 212 -0.12 -7.04 -4.87
C ILE A 212 -1.28 -7.20 -3.88
N ALA A 213 -2.35 -6.44 -4.07
CA ALA A 213 -3.49 -6.51 -3.18
C ALA A 213 -4.18 -7.89 -3.25
N ASN A 214 -4.50 -8.45 -2.08
CA ASN A 214 -5.21 -9.73 -1.98
C ASN A 214 -6.73 -9.61 -2.21
N SER A 215 -7.24 -8.37 -2.30
CA SER A 215 -8.67 -8.11 -2.55
C SER A 215 -8.86 -7.30 -3.82
N ALA A 216 -9.79 -7.74 -4.64
CA ALA A 216 -10.17 -7.03 -5.85
C ALA A 216 -10.99 -5.77 -5.54
N ARG A 217 -10.78 -4.72 -6.33
CA ARG A 217 -11.70 -3.58 -6.41
C ARG A 217 -12.65 -3.83 -7.58
N ILE A 218 -13.94 -3.90 -7.27
CA ILE A 218 -14.98 -4.01 -8.30
C ILE A 218 -15.36 -2.61 -8.72
N THR A 219 -14.94 -2.23 -9.91
CA THR A 219 -15.30 -0.93 -10.48
C THR A 219 -16.53 -1.12 -11.37
N SER A 220 -17.75 -1.06 -10.80
CA SER A 220 -18.95 -0.95 -11.60
C SER A 220 -20.01 -0.08 -10.93
N GLN A 221 -20.29 1.06 -11.52
CA GLN A 221 -21.54 1.77 -11.34
C GLN A 221 -22.38 1.55 -12.63
N GLY A 222 -23.21 0.52 -12.62
CA GLY A 222 -24.41 0.48 -13.47
C GLY A 222 -24.33 -0.16 -14.86
N THR A 223 -23.28 -0.91 -15.24
CA THR A 223 -23.24 -1.67 -16.48
C THR A 223 -23.03 -3.16 -16.26
N GLN A 224 -23.53 -4.01 -17.17
CA GLN A 224 -23.55 -5.48 -17.03
C GLN A 224 -22.17 -6.17 -17.11
N GLU A 225 -21.09 -5.44 -17.34
CA GLU A 225 -19.73 -5.98 -17.33
C GLU A 225 -19.02 -5.60 -16.02
N GLN A 226 -18.90 -6.56 -15.15
CA GLN A 226 -18.19 -6.47 -13.90
C GLN A 226 -16.70 -6.74 -14.16
N VAL A 227 -15.89 -5.69 -14.20
CA VAL A 227 -14.42 -5.83 -14.36
C VAL A 227 -13.80 -5.94 -12.98
N THR A 228 -13.19 -7.09 -12.73
CA THR A 228 -12.45 -7.36 -11.48
C THR A 228 -10.99 -6.94 -11.67
N ASN A 229 -10.57 -5.90 -10.96
CA ASN A 229 -9.20 -5.42 -11.00
C ASN A 229 -8.54 -5.57 -9.62
N PHE A 230 -7.25 -5.88 -9.62
CA PHE A 230 -6.42 -5.95 -8.42
C PHE A 230 -5.45 -4.77 -8.40
N PRO A 231 -5.42 -3.98 -7.32
CA PRO A 231 -4.41 -2.94 -7.16
C PRO A 231 -3.03 -3.56 -6.97
N VAL A 232 -2.08 -3.11 -7.77
CA VAL A 232 -0.67 -3.49 -7.70
C VAL A 232 0.14 -2.22 -7.47
N LYS A 233 1.03 -2.23 -6.48
CA LYS A 233 1.91 -1.11 -6.17
C LYS A 233 3.29 -1.36 -6.76
N VAL A 234 3.77 -0.39 -7.51
CA VAL A 234 5.07 -0.42 -8.17
C VAL A 234 5.89 0.75 -7.67
N ARG A 235 6.94 0.47 -6.89
CA ARG A 235 7.86 1.50 -6.39
C ARG A 235 8.70 2.03 -7.53
N ILE A 236 8.81 3.36 -7.64
CA ILE A 236 9.64 4.04 -8.61
C ILE A 236 11.09 4.03 -8.10
N LEU A 237 12.01 3.48 -8.89
CA LEU A 237 13.43 3.43 -8.54
C LEU A 237 14.11 4.76 -8.89
N GLY A 238 14.74 5.39 -7.90
CA GLY A 238 15.42 6.65 -8.02
C GLY A 238 15.05 7.61 -6.90
N THR A 239 15.84 8.65 -6.69
CA THR A 239 15.55 9.69 -5.68
C THR A 239 14.86 10.86 -6.37
N VAL A 240 13.65 11.20 -5.91
CA VAL A 240 12.92 12.37 -6.42
C VAL A 240 13.67 13.64 -5.99
N ALA A 241 14.03 14.51 -6.94
CA ALA A 241 14.55 15.83 -6.63
C ALA A 241 13.42 16.64 -5.99
N LEU A 242 13.51 16.88 -4.69
CA LEU A 242 12.59 17.77 -3.99
C LEU A 242 12.82 19.19 -4.48
N PRO A 243 11.78 20.00 -4.72
CA PRO A 243 11.95 21.40 -5.00
C PRO A 243 12.66 22.05 -3.81
N GLU A 244 13.83 22.66 -4.09
CA GLU A 244 14.59 23.37 -3.06
C GLU A 244 13.70 24.46 -2.46
N ALA A 245 13.36 24.33 -1.18
CA ALA A 245 12.97 25.47 -0.38
C ALA A 245 14.14 26.44 -0.40
N THR A 246 13.90 27.70 -0.69
CA THR A 246 14.88 28.82 -0.73
C THR A 246 15.98 28.63 0.32
N PRO A 247 17.26 28.65 -0.07
CA PRO A 247 18.34 28.23 0.82
C PRO A 247 18.45 29.19 2.00
N SER A 248 18.22 28.67 3.20
CA SER A 248 18.77 29.25 4.42
C SER A 248 20.28 28.98 4.41
N PRO A 249 21.15 29.94 4.66
CA PRO A 249 22.59 29.86 4.38
C PRO A 249 23.43 29.02 5.34
N VAL A 250 22.84 28.08 6.07
CA VAL A 250 23.57 27.20 7.01
C VAL A 250 23.00 25.77 7.00
N ALA A 251 23.20 25.05 5.91
CA ALA A 251 23.11 23.60 5.95
C ALA A 251 24.25 23.00 5.14
N ARG A 252 25.16 22.36 5.85
CA ARG A 252 26.31 21.61 5.37
C ARG A 252 25.84 20.50 4.44
N ALA A 253 26.39 20.47 3.22
CA ALA A 253 26.14 19.44 2.23
C ALA A 253 26.47 18.05 2.81
N GLU A 254 25.45 17.23 3.07
CA GLU A 254 25.61 15.78 3.14
C GLU A 254 25.74 15.27 1.71
N GLU A 255 26.84 14.62 1.42
CA GLU A 255 27.17 14.05 0.12
C GLU A 255 26.13 13.00 -0.25
N VAL A 256 25.28 13.32 -1.21
CA VAL A 256 24.40 12.36 -1.89
C VAL A 256 25.32 11.43 -2.70
N PRO A 257 25.19 10.10 -2.59
CA PRO A 257 26.02 9.16 -3.36
C PRO A 257 25.82 9.43 -4.85
N ALA A 258 26.93 9.60 -5.57
CA ALA A 258 27.02 10.04 -6.98
C ALA A 258 26.37 9.07 -8.01
N SER A 259 25.61 8.07 -7.58
CA SER A 259 24.95 7.06 -8.41
C SER A 259 23.40 7.09 -8.34
N ALA A 260 22.81 8.02 -7.59
CA ALA A 260 21.36 8.15 -7.55
C ALA A 260 20.90 8.94 -8.79
N GLU A 261 20.17 8.30 -9.69
CA GLU A 261 19.49 8.94 -10.81
C GLU A 261 18.47 9.94 -10.24
N LEU A 262 18.75 11.23 -10.34
CA LEU A 262 17.87 12.31 -9.87
C LEU A 262 16.61 12.32 -10.74
N LEU A 263 15.50 11.88 -10.18
CA LEU A 263 14.20 11.94 -10.83
C LEU A 263 13.66 13.38 -10.80
N PRO A 264 12.89 13.79 -11.82
CA PRO A 264 12.17 15.06 -11.77
C PRO A 264 11.16 15.05 -10.60
N PRO A 265 10.71 16.22 -10.11
CA PRO A 265 9.77 16.29 -9.00
C PRO A 265 8.44 15.65 -9.37
N LEU A 266 8.20 14.44 -8.85
CA LEU A 266 6.94 13.74 -8.99
C LEU A 266 5.96 14.28 -7.95
N ARG A 267 4.72 14.52 -8.36
CA ARG A 267 3.64 14.96 -7.46
C ARG A 267 2.62 13.86 -7.28
N PRO A 268 2.09 13.68 -6.07
CA PRO A 268 0.94 12.78 -5.84
C PRO A 268 -0.22 13.12 -6.77
N GLY A 269 -0.89 12.09 -7.30
CA GLY A 269 -2.02 12.25 -8.20
C GLY A 269 -1.68 12.31 -9.70
N MET A 270 -0.41 12.33 -10.10
CA MET A 270 -0.02 12.21 -11.51
C MET A 270 -0.47 10.85 -12.07
N SER A 271 -1.01 10.86 -13.31
CA SER A 271 -1.41 9.65 -14.01
C SER A 271 -0.29 9.09 -14.86
N GLY A 272 -0.37 7.78 -15.14
CA GLY A 272 0.59 7.12 -16.02
C GLY A 272 0.22 5.66 -16.29
N THR A 273 1.09 5.01 -17.05
CA THR A 273 0.98 3.59 -17.42
C THR A 273 2.21 2.84 -16.96
N VAL A 274 2.02 1.59 -16.54
CA VAL A 274 3.10 0.71 -16.10
C VAL A 274 3.08 -0.56 -16.96
N ASP A 275 4.23 -0.91 -17.49
CA ASP A 275 4.48 -2.17 -18.19
C ASP A 275 5.28 -3.07 -17.25
N ILE A 276 4.66 -4.14 -16.74
CA ILE A 276 5.25 -5.08 -15.78
C ILE A 276 5.81 -6.28 -16.55
N TYR A 277 7.09 -6.58 -16.34
CA TYR A 277 7.76 -7.73 -16.93
C TYR A 277 7.64 -8.94 -16.01
N THR A 278 6.68 -9.82 -16.31
CA THR A 278 6.32 -10.95 -15.43
C THR A 278 7.21 -12.17 -15.61
N LYS A 279 7.69 -12.41 -16.84
CA LYS A 279 8.54 -13.57 -17.15
C LYS A 279 9.55 -13.23 -18.23
N THR A 280 10.81 -13.54 -17.98
CA THR A 280 11.88 -13.38 -18.94
C THR A 280 12.47 -14.76 -19.25
N VAL A 281 12.56 -15.10 -20.52
CA VAL A 281 13.23 -16.31 -21.00
C VAL A 281 14.45 -15.88 -21.78
N PHE A 282 15.63 -16.39 -21.39
CA PHE A 282 16.90 -16.12 -22.05
C PHE A 282 17.15 -17.16 -23.15
N ASP A 283 17.80 -16.76 -24.23
CA ASP A 283 18.14 -17.61 -25.38
C ASP A 283 16.93 -18.28 -26.04
N ALA A 284 15.76 -17.62 -26.01
CA ALA A 284 14.54 -18.10 -26.62
C ALA A 284 14.60 -18.02 -28.16
N VAL A 285 14.11 -19.06 -28.85
CA VAL A 285 13.84 -18.99 -30.29
C VAL A 285 12.54 -18.20 -30.46
N ALA A 286 12.65 -16.96 -30.92
CA ALA A 286 11.50 -16.08 -31.07
C ALA A 286 11.20 -15.82 -32.56
N VAL A 287 9.91 -15.81 -32.87
CA VAL A 287 9.43 -15.47 -34.23
C VAL A 287 8.40 -14.34 -34.15
N PRO A 288 8.32 -13.44 -35.15
CA PRO A 288 7.25 -12.44 -35.18
C PRO A 288 5.86 -13.09 -35.09
N ILE A 289 4.96 -12.52 -34.28
CA ILE A 289 3.60 -13.06 -34.07
C ILE A 289 2.88 -13.31 -35.39
N GLN A 290 3.11 -12.46 -36.41
CA GLN A 290 2.52 -12.57 -37.73
C GLN A 290 2.92 -13.84 -38.49
N ALA A 291 4.00 -14.51 -38.10
CA ALA A 291 4.50 -15.74 -38.74
C ALA A 291 3.79 -17.00 -38.24
N VAL A 292 3.24 -16.94 -37.00
CA VAL A 292 2.54 -18.06 -36.40
C VAL A 292 1.07 -18.05 -36.88
N THR A 293 0.62 -19.16 -37.42
CA THR A 293 -0.78 -19.33 -37.86
C THR A 293 -1.34 -20.64 -37.34
N VAL A 294 -2.67 -20.69 -37.27
CA VAL A 294 -3.39 -21.90 -36.88
C VAL A 294 -3.90 -22.56 -38.14
N ARG A 295 -3.64 -23.83 -38.34
CA ARG A 295 -4.11 -24.62 -39.49
C ARG A 295 -4.83 -25.86 -39.02
N ASP A 296 -5.86 -26.20 -39.76
CA ASP A 296 -6.59 -27.46 -39.61
C ASP A 296 -5.86 -28.56 -40.42
N PHE A 297 -5.21 -29.46 -39.70
CA PHE A 297 -4.44 -30.56 -40.27
C PHE A 297 -5.33 -31.56 -41.06
N ASN A 298 -6.62 -31.59 -40.78
CA ASN A 298 -7.55 -32.41 -41.54
C ASN A 298 -7.79 -31.90 -42.98
N ARG A 299 -7.54 -30.60 -43.24
CA ARG A 299 -7.69 -29.95 -44.56
C ARG A 299 -6.40 -29.75 -45.33
N VAL A 300 -5.24 -29.83 -44.68
CA VAL A 300 -3.94 -29.59 -45.28
C VAL A 300 -3.06 -30.84 -45.10
N ARG A 301 -3.36 -31.91 -45.86
CA ARG A 301 -2.48 -33.08 -45.92
C ARG A 301 -1.37 -32.86 -46.96
N PRO A 302 -0.11 -33.26 -46.64
CA PRO A 302 0.94 -33.37 -47.64
C PRO A 302 0.56 -34.46 -48.64
N GLU A 303 0.84 -34.23 -49.93
CA GLU A 303 0.63 -35.20 -50.97
C GLU A 303 1.47 -36.47 -50.66
N GLY A 304 0.79 -37.57 -50.32
CA GLY A 304 1.44 -38.87 -50.14
C GLY A 304 0.92 -39.79 -49.02
N GLU A 305 0.12 -39.28 -48.07
CA GLU A 305 -0.46 -40.15 -47.02
C GLU A 305 -1.89 -40.58 -47.34
N THR A 306 -2.12 -41.86 -47.51
CA THR A 306 -3.43 -42.49 -47.66
C THR A 306 -4.20 -42.47 -46.35
N ALA A 307 -5.46 -42.02 -46.36
CA ALA A 307 -6.33 -42.01 -45.21
C ALA A 307 -6.59 -43.44 -44.67
N PRO A 308 -6.65 -43.62 -43.32
CA PRO A 308 -7.20 -44.84 -42.77
C PRO A 308 -8.67 -44.98 -43.17
N ALA A 309 -9.09 -46.19 -43.60
CA ALA A 309 -10.33 -46.53 -44.28
C ALA A 309 -11.61 -46.40 -43.42
N ASP A 310 -11.54 -45.96 -42.18
CA ASP A 310 -12.67 -46.00 -41.26
C ASP A 310 -13.44 -44.66 -41.05
N THR A 311 -13.15 -43.60 -41.83
CA THR A 311 -13.76 -42.28 -41.63
C THR A 311 -14.82 -41.88 -42.67
N ALA A 312 -15.34 -42.83 -43.46
CA ALA A 312 -16.28 -42.53 -44.55
C ALA A 312 -17.78 -42.42 -44.15
N SER A 313 -18.14 -42.51 -42.87
CA SER A 313 -19.54 -42.67 -42.49
C SER A 313 -20.15 -41.55 -41.63
N ASN A 314 -19.45 -40.44 -41.30
CA ASN A 314 -20.13 -39.34 -40.62
C ASN A 314 -19.53 -37.94 -40.90
N PRO A 315 -20.11 -37.10 -41.78
CA PRO A 315 -19.58 -35.76 -42.11
C PRO A 315 -19.74 -34.72 -40.98
N LEU A 316 -20.41 -35.05 -39.91
CA LEU A 316 -20.66 -34.14 -38.75
C LEU A 316 -19.72 -34.37 -37.57
N ALA A 317 -18.75 -35.26 -37.64
CA ALA A 317 -17.87 -35.65 -36.54
C ALA A 317 -16.37 -35.32 -36.79
N LEU A 318 -16.03 -34.48 -37.76
CA LEU A 318 -14.65 -34.00 -37.93
C LEU A 318 -14.39 -32.94 -36.86
N LYS A 319 -13.85 -33.37 -35.66
CA LYS A 319 -13.17 -32.47 -34.75
C LYS A 319 -12.08 -31.74 -35.55
N GLU A 320 -12.17 -30.41 -35.63
CA GLU A 320 -11.11 -29.58 -36.22
C GLU A 320 -9.81 -29.83 -35.45
N ASP A 321 -8.79 -30.38 -36.12
CA ASP A 321 -7.44 -30.56 -35.55
C ASP A 321 -6.63 -29.29 -35.81
N LEU A 322 -6.90 -28.26 -34.99
CA LEU A 322 -6.29 -26.95 -35.10
C LEU A 322 -4.90 -26.97 -34.43
N ARG A 323 -3.83 -26.88 -35.24
CA ARG A 323 -2.44 -26.81 -34.74
C ARG A 323 -1.78 -25.51 -35.12
N LYS A 324 -0.88 -25.05 -34.25
CA LYS A 324 -0.06 -23.87 -34.50
C LYS A 324 1.10 -24.26 -35.40
N VAL A 325 1.30 -23.53 -36.49
CA VAL A 325 2.33 -23.81 -37.47
C VAL A 325 3.05 -22.54 -37.92
N VAL A 326 4.28 -22.73 -38.37
CA VAL A 326 5.13 -21.71 -38.95
C VAL A 326 5.60 -22.20 -40.33
N PHE A 327 5.69 -21.30 -41.30
CA PHE A 327 6.21 -21.62 -42.63
C PHE A 327 7.68 -21.19 -42.72
N LEU A 328 8.55 -22.15 -43.00
CA LEU A 328 9.98 -21.95 -43.25
C LEU A 328 10.24 -21.88 -44.78
N VAL A 329 11.33 -21.22 -45.13
CA VAL A 329 11.86 -21.25 -46.50
C VAL A 329 12.97 -22.28 -46.60
N GLU A 330 12.74 -23.41 -47.27
CA GLU A 330 13.74 -24.40 -47.53
C GLU A 330 13.87 -24.63 -49.06
N ASN A 331 15.05 -24.38 -49.60
CA ASN A 331 15.31 -24.49 -51.08
C ASN A 331 14.35 -23.69 -51.95
N GLY A 332 13.90 -22.49 -51.52
CA GLY A 332 12.95 -21.65 -52.26
C GLY A 332 11.49 -22.13 -52.24
N LYS A 333 11.18 -23.11 -51.39
CA LYS A 333 9.83 -23.63 -51.16
C LYS A 333 9.37 -23.45 -49.76
N ALA A 334 8.08 -23.28 -49.54
CA ALA A 334 7.48 -23.19 -48.21
C ALA A 334 7.39 -24.58 -47.58
N LYS A 335 7.95 -24.75 -46.39
CA LYS A 335 7.84 -25.94 -45.56
C LYS A 335 7.03 -25.59 -44.30
N MET A 336 5.95 -26.30 -44.08
CA MET A 336 5.10 -26.15 -42.91
C MET A 336 5.72 -26.95 -41.72
N VAL A 337 5.91 -26.31 -40.60
CA VAL A 337 6.43 -26.94 -39.38
C VAL A 337 5.46 -26.65 -38.24
N GLU A 338 5.05 -27.70 -37.55
CA GLU A 338 4.26 -27.60 -36.32
C GLU A 338 5.14 -27.05 -35.20
N VAL A 339 4.59 -26.10 -34.44
CA VAL A 339 5.34 -25.43 -33.36
C VAL A 339 4.52 -25.35 -32.11
N GLU A 340 5.21 -25.49 -30.99
CA GLU A 340 4.68 -25.15 -29.67
C GLU A 340 5.14 -23.75 -29.30
N THR A 341 4.20 -22.95 -28.81
CA THR A 341 4.49 -21.55 -28.45
C THR A 341 4.53 -21.39 -26.96
N GLY A 342 5.51 -20.63 -26.47
CA GLY A 342 5.66 -20.21 -25.08
C GLY A 342 5.08 -18.81 -24.82
N ILE A 343 5.88 -17.96 -24.16
CA ILE A 343 5.50 -16.57 -23.87
C ILE A 343 5.53 -15.69 -25.12
N SER A 344 4.82 -14.58 -25.09
CA SER A 344 4.80 -13.60 -26.19
C SER A 344 4.92 -12.19 -25.66
N ASP A 345 5.55 -11.33 -26.45
CA ASP A 345 5.50 -9.86 -26.28
C ASP A 345 4.61 -9.25 -27.40
N ASP A 346 4.61 -7.92 -27.53
CA ASP A 346 3.80 -7.19 -28.53
C ASP A 346 4.17 -7.49 -29.98
N THR A 347 5.37 -8.07 -30.22
CA THR A 347 5.94 -8.22 -31.57
C THR A 347 6.35 -9.66 -31.88
N HIS A 348 6.79 -10.42 -30.87
CA HIS A 348 7.36 -11.75 -31.03
C HIS A 348 6.68 -12.76 -30.11
N ILE A 349 6.76 -14.03 -30.51
CA ILE A 349 6.30 -15.17 -29.72
C ILE A 349 7.43 -16.20 -29.63
N GLU A 350 7.64 -16.72 -28.44
CA GLU A 350 8.60 -17.80 -28.18
C GLU A 350 8.12 -19.09 -28.81
N ILE A 351 9.04 -19.83 -29.40
CA ILE A 351 8.81 -21.18 -29.88
C ILE A 351 9.59 -22.15 -28.99
N THR A 352 8.86 -22.95 -28.23
CA THR A 352 9.44 -23.93 -27.29
C THR A 352 9.81 -25.25 -27.96
N ALA A 353 9.11 -25.61 -29.05
CA ALA A 353 9.41 -26.80 -29.84
C ALA A 353 9.06 -26.58 -31.31
N GLY A 354 9.80 -27.23 -32.21
CA GLY A 354 9.57 -27.20 -33.66
C GLY A 354 10.60 -26.44 -34.49
N LEU A 355 11.33 -25.47 -33.89
CA LEU A 355 12.40 -24.71 -34.54
C LEU A 355 13.72 -24.86 -33.76
N GLN A 356 14.85 -24.76 -34.48
CA GLN A 356 16.18 -24.86 -33.86
C GLN A 356 16.93 -23.51 -33.77
N GLY A 357 16.38 -22.46 -34.38
CA GLY A 357 16.99 -21.13 -34.44
C GLY A 357 17.90 -20.95 -35.68
N GLY A 358 17.89 -19.72 -36.23
CA GLY A 358 18.60 -19.38 -37.45
C GLY A 358 17.88 -19.72 -38.77
N GLU A 359 16.67 -20.26 -38.70
CA GLU A 359 15.81 -20.57 -39.82
C GLU A 359 15.11 -19.34 -40.41
N THR A 360 14.88 -19.33 -41.70
CA THR A 360 14.18 -18.22 -42.36
C THR A 360 12.67 -18.47 -42.34
N VAL A 361 11.96 -17.63 -41.61
CA VAL A 361 10.51 -17.72 -41.39
C VAL A 361 9.76 -16.77 -42.34
N ILE A 362 8.62 -17.24 -42.89
CA ILE A 362 7.79 -16.45 -43.79
C ILE A 362 6.86 -15.56 -42.94
N ILE A 363 7.02 -14.23 -43.06
CA ILE A 363 6.22 -13.23 -42.36
C ILE A 363 5.11 -12.69 -43.27
N GLY A 364 5.16 -12.90 -44.58
CA GLY A 364 4.36 -12.32 -45.70
C GLY A 364 2.92 -11.96 -45.40
N PRO A 365 2.15 -11.37 -46.31
CA PRO A 365 0.83 -10.85 -45.92
C PRO A 365 0.03 -11.88 -45.12
N TYR A 366 -0.53 -11.50 -43.99
CA TYR A 366 -1.26 -12.41 -43.07
C TYR A 366 -2.23 -13.35 -43.83
N ARG A 367 -2.96 -12.82 -44.83
CA ARG A 367 -3.83 -13.61 -45.68
C ARG A 367 -3.11 -14.73 -46.44
N ALA A 368 -1.87 -14.48 -46.91
CA ALA A 368 -1.11 -15.50 -47.62
C ALA A 368 -0.69 -16.62 -46.66
N VAL A 369 -0.15 -16.25 -45.48
CA VAL A 369 0.30 -17.22 -44.50
C VAL A 369 -0.86 -17.98 -43.88
N SER A 370 -2.00 -17.31 -43.62
CA SER A 370 -3.16 -17.93 -42.95
C SER A 370 -4.07 -18.75 -43.84
N GLN A 371 -4.15 -18.46 -45.15
CA GLN A 371 -5.14 -19.10 -46.05
C GLN A 371 -4.57 -19.69 -47.30
N THR A 372 -3.60 -19.02 -47.96
CA THR A 372 -3.21 -19.34 -49.34
C THR A 372 -1.98 -20.27 -49.40
N LEU A 373 -1.02 -20.08 -48.49
CA LEU A 373 0.25 -20.79 -48.52
C LEU A 373 0.06 -22.29 -48.21
N ARG A 374 0.60 -23.17 -49.06
CA ARG A 374 0.58 -24.63 -48.87
C ARG A 374 2.01 -25.15 -48.84
N PRO A 375 2.26 -26.30 -48.18
CA PRO A 375 3.56 -26.95 -48.21
C PRO A 375 3.99 -27.22 -49.66
N GLY A 376 5.27 -26.94 -49.97
CA GLY A 376 5.83 -27.16 -51.31
C GLY A 376 5.67 -25.99 -52.30
N MET A 377 4.88 -24.96 -52.00
CA MET A 377 4.74 -23.78 -52.87
C MET A 377 6.09 -23.02 -52.98
N ALA A 378 6.41 -22.59 -54.23
CA ALA A 378 7.57 -21.74 -54.45
C ALA A 378 7.36 -20.36 -53.84
N VAL A 379 8.32 -19.89 -53.03
CA VAL A 379 8.28 -18.57 -52.42
C VAL A 379 9.48 -17.74 -52.87
N ARG A 380 9.24 -16.47 -53.13
CA ARG A 380 10.29 -15.52 -53.50
C ARG A 380 10.62 -14.62 -52.36
N ILE A 381 11.86 -14.66 -51.91
CA ILE A 381 12.35 -13.77 -50.83
C ILE A 381 12.48 -12.36 -51.42
N GLN A 382 11.73 -11.42 -50.90
CA GLN A 382 11.85 -10.01 -51.20
C GLN A 382 12.92 -9.42 -50.30
N GLN A 383 14.07 -9.01 -50.83
CA GLN A 383 15.11 -8.33 -50.03
C GLN A 383 14.55 -6.98 -49.54
N PRO A 384 14.73 -6.62 -48.26
CA PRO A 384 14.30 -5.34 -47.77
C PRO A 384 15.18 -4.26 -48.41
N GLY A 385 14.55 -3.35 -49.19
CA GLY A 385 15.18 -2.04 -49.48
C GLY A 385 15.46 -1.35 -48.16
N ARG A 386 16.61 -0.66 -48.02
CA ARG A 386 17.06 0.06 -46.81
C ARG A 386 15.87 0.72 -46.10
N GLY A 387 15.37 0.10 -45.04
CA GLY A 387 14.34 0.66 -44.17
C GLY A 387 13.00 -0.07 -44.09
N ARG A 388 12.80 -1.28 -44.73
CA ARG A 388 11.54 -2.05 -44.62
C ARG A 388 11.77 -3.55 -44.47
N ARG A 389 10.97 -4.13 -43.56
CA ARG A 389 10.90 -5.54 -43.14
C ARG A 389 10.85 -6.53 -44.30
N ILE A 390 11.41 -7.71 -44.17
CA ILE A 390 11.38 -8.83 -45.11
C ILE A 390 9.93 -9.26 -45.36
N MET A 391 9.39 -8.98 -46.52
CA MET A 391 8.14 -9.53 -46.99
C MET A 391 8.41 -10.60 -48.06
N ALA A 392 7.96 -11.82 -47.83
CA ALA A 392 7.90 -12.84 -48.90
C ALA A 392 6.58 -12.65 -49.63
N THR A 393 6.65 -12.44 -50.95
CA THR A 393 5.46 -12.41 -51.82
C THR A 393 5.28 -13.76 -52.51
N VAL A 394 4.09 -14.32 -52.44
CA VAL A 394 3.67 -15.55 -53.14
C VAL A 394 3.51 -15.31 -54.62
#